data_fff69871f927fab99e6d60aaeace6d51
#
_entry.id   fff69871f927fab99e6d60aaeace6d51
#
_cell.length_a   1.000
_cell.length_b   1.000
_cell.length_c   1.000
_cell.angle_alpha   90.00
_cell.angle_beta   90.00
_cell.angle_gamma   90.00
#
_symmetry.space_group_name_H-M   'P 1'
#
loop_
_entity.id
_entity.type
_entity.pdbx_description
1 polymer ?
#
loop_
_entity_poly.entity_id
_entity_poly.type
_entity_poly.pdbx_seq_one_letter_code
_entity_poly.pdbx_strand_id
1 'polypeptide(L)'
;FKLVTLTENKIYNKKIAGINLDLNTEQAFKKADVIIDFTVPKCTLDILKIASKLKKRVVIGTTGFTQKEESLIRKFSKKIPILKAGNMSLGVNLLMYLTEIASKSLNDEYLSKVFEVHHKHKKDYPSGTALMLGKGIANGKNKNLYSLVGKKFLNKKFFPYGKKINFNSIRKGEIIGEHEVAFSSGKEIIRLNHEAFDRALYSDGALTAGKWLINKKSGLYSMRDLLNFE
;
A
#
# COMPACT_ATOMS: atom_id res chain seq x y z
N PHE A 1 11.51 -18.24 4.06
CA PHE A 1 12.43 -17.16 4.42
C PHE A 1 13.15 -17.43 5.73
N LYS A 2 14.41 -16.98 5.80
CA LYS A 2 15.17 -16.91 7.04
C LYS A 2 15.43 -15.43 7.35
N LEU A 3 15.04 -14.97 8.53
CA LEU A 3 15.42 -13.65 9.01
C LEU A 3 16.91 -13.66 9.36
N VAL A 4 17.71 -12.82 8.71
CA VAL A 4 19.17 -12.82 8.85
C VAL A 4 19.71 -11.56 9.51
N THR A 5 18.96 -10.46 9.46
CA THR A 5 19.30 -9.20 10.12
C THR A 5 18.05 -8.35 10.31
N LEU A 6 18.07 -7.53 11.34
CA LEU A 6 17.08 -6.48 11.63
C LEU A 6 17.84 -5.19 11.78
N THR A 7 17.35 -4.11 11.17
CA THR A 7 18.03 -2.82 11.23
C THR A 7 17.11 -1.71 11.70
N GLU A 8 17.70 -0.75 12.40
CA GLU A 8 17.07 0.46 12.92
C GLU A 8 17.97 1.68 12.72
N ASN A 9 17.43 2.87 12.94
CA ASN A 9 18.19 4.13 12.85
C ASN A 9 19.09 4.36 14.08
N LYS A 10 18.85 3.63 15.19
CA LYS A 10 19.65 3.63 16.41
C LYS A 10 19.85 2.20 16.91
N ILE A 11 20.97 1.96 17.54
CA ILE A 11 21.21 0.67 18.20
C ILE A 11 20.42 0.64 19.50
N TYR A 12 19.62 -0.40 19.67
CA TYR A 12 18.95 -0.74 20.91
C TYR A 12 19.49 -2.06 21.41
N ASN A 13 19.77 -2.15 22.72
CA ASN A 13 20.19 -3.41 23.37
C ASN A 13 18.99 -4.39 23.48
N LYS A 14 18.40 -4.72 22.33
CA LYS A 14 17.20 -5.55 22.23
C LYS A 14 17.39 -6.60 21.13
N LYS A 15 17.02 -7.84 21.43
CA LYS A 15 16.87 -8.91 20.45
C LYS A 15 15.42 -9.08 20.05
N ILE A 16 15.18 -9.27 18.77
CA ILE A 16 13.87 -9.65 18.23
C ILE A 16 14.07 -10.96 17.48
N ALA A 17 13.27 -11.96 17.79
CA ALA A 17 13.41 -13.32 17.24
C ALA A 17 14.86 -13.88 17.35
N GLY A 18 15.56 -13.59 18.45
CA GLY A 18 16.94 -14.01 18.68
C GLY A 18 18.02 -13.20 17.93
N ILE A 19 17.65 -12.23 17.10
CA ILE A 19 18.55 -11.41 16.27
C ILE A 19 18.76 -10.04 16.94
N ASN A 20 20.01 -9.61 17.04
CA ASN A 20 20.34 -8.26 17.49
C ASN A 20 19.93 -7.23 16.44
N LEU A 21 19.46 -6.07 16.91
CA LEU A 21 19.25 -4.91 16.03
C LEU A 21 20.62 -4.36 15.59
N ASP A 22 20.72 -4.06 14.31
CA ASP A 22 21.89 -3.49 13.65
C ASP A 22 21.53 -2.10 13.08
N LEU A 23 22.50 -1.35 12.62
CA LEU A 23 22.28 -0.14 11.84
C LEU A 23 22.09 -0.46 10.35
N ASN A 24 21.50 0.47 9.62
CA ASN A 24 21.40 0.40 8.14
C ASN A 24 22.80 0.56 7.51
N THR A 25 23.55 -0.53 7.44
CA THR A 25 24.93 -0.58 6.96
C THR A 25 25.09 -1.56 5.80
N GLU A 26 26.17 -1.38 5.03
CA GLU A 26 26.53 -2.36 3.98
C GLU A 26 26.76 -3.75 4.57
N GLN A 27 27.38 -3.83 5.76
CA GLN A 27 27.65 -5.10 6.42
C GLN A 27 26.37 -5.84 6.82
N ALA A 28 25.37 -5.12 7.35
CA ALA A 28 24.06 -5.69 7.66
C ALA A 28 23.36 -6.20 6.40
N PHE A 29 23.31 -5.39 5.34
CA PHE A 29 22.59 -5.73 4.12
C PHE A 29 23.26 -6.77 3.24
N LYS A 30 24.59 -6.97 3.35
CA LYS A 30 25.30 -8.06 2.65
C LYS A 30 24.72 -9.43 3.01
N LYS A 31 24.24 -9.63 4.24
CA LYS A 31 23.68 -10.89 4.75
C LYS A 31 22.34 -11.27 4.12
N ALA A 32 21.60 -10.30 3.55
CA ALA A 32 20.25 -10.49 3.04
C ALA A 32 20.19 -10.61 1.52
N ASP A 33 19.27 -11.42 0.99
CA ASP A 33 18.94 -11.48 -0.44
C ASP A 33 17.91 -10.43 -0.82
N VAL A 34 16.99 -10.13 0.10
CA VAL A 34 15.91 -9.16 -0.04
C VAL A 34 15.83 -8.29 1.21
N ILE A 35 15.68 -7.00 1.04
CA ILE A 35 15.44 -6.02 2.11
C ILE A 35 13.96 -5.67 2.09
N ILE A 36 13.30 -5.74 3.25
CA ILE A 36 11.90 -5.31 3.42
C ILE A 36 11.90 -4.06 4.29
N ASP A 37 11.35 -2.97 3.75
CA ASP A 37 11.41 -1.65 4.36
C ASP A 37 10.01 -1.10 4.68
N PHE A 38 9.75 -0.86 5.98
CA PHE A 38 8.56 -0.19 6.52
C PHE A 38 8.99 0.95 7.44
N THR A 39 9.73 1.92 6.92
CA THR A 39 10.29 3.01 7.71
C THR A 39 9.67 4.36 7.33
N VAL A 40 10.51 5.33 7.03
CA VAL A 40 10.11 6.68 6.57
C VAL A 40 10.86 7.04 5.28
N PRO A 41 10.35 7.96 4.44
CA PRO A 41 10.92 8.26 3.12
C PRO A 41 12.44 8.49 3.11
N LYS A 42 12.95 9.28 4.06
CA LYS A 42 14.39 9.53 4.17
C LYS A 42 15.19 8.25 4.39
N CYS A 43 14.74 7.38 5.30
CA CYS A 43 15.39 6.11 5.61
C CYS A 43 15.37 5.18 4.38
N THR A 44 14.21 5.05 3.71
CA THR A 44 14.08 4.29 2.46
C THR A 44 15.12 4.71 1.42
N LEU A 45 15.32 6.01 1.21
CA LEU A 45 16.29 6.50 0.23
C LEU A 45 17.73 6.14 0.62
N ASP A 46 18.07 6.16 1.90
CA ASP A 46 19.39 5.74 2.39
C ASP A 46 19.58 4.22 2.25
N ILE A 47 18.56 3.42 2.55
CA ILE A 47 18.52 1.97 2.27
C ILE A 47 18.75 1.70 0.78
N LEU A 48 18.07 2.42 -0.12
CA LEU A 48 18.19 2.25 -1.57
C LEU A 48 19.58 2.57 -2.10
N LYS A 49 20.29 3.55 -1.53
CA LYS A 49 21.70 3.83 -1.88
C LYS A 49 22.57 2.60 -1.61
N ILE A 50 22.46 2.03 -0.41
CA ILE A 50 23.25 0.85 0.00
C ILE A 50 22.82 -0.37 -0.81
N ALA A 51 21.51 -0.65 -0.91
CA ALA A 51 20.97 -1.77 -1.66
C ALA A 51 21.39 -1.74 -3.14
N SER A 52 21.38 -0.55 -3.77
CA SER A 52 21.82 -0.38 -5.14
C SER A 52 23.30 -0.71 -5.34
N LYS A 53 24.18 -0.31 -4.42
CA LYS A 53 25.60 -0.65 -4.42
C LYS A 53 25.82 -2.16 -4.28
N LEU A 54 25.05 -2.80 -3.41
CA LEU A 54 25.14 -4.23 -3.12
C LEU A 54 24.31 -5.13 -4.05
N LYS A 55 23.60 -4.54 -5.04
CA LYS A 55 22.70 -5.24 -5.96
C LYS A 55 21.61 -6.05 -5.25
N LYS A 56 21.10 -5.55 -4.11
CA LYS A 56 20.04 -6.20 -3.33
C LYS A 56 18.66 -5.77 -3.81
N ARG A 57 17.70 -6.64 -3.65
CA ARG A 57 16.27 -6.43 -3.93
C ARG A 57 15.62 -5.71 -2.77
N VAL A 58 14.64 -4.84 -3.05
CA VAL A 58 13.98 -4.07 -1.99
C VAL A 58 12.46 -4.11 -2.15
N VAL A 59 11.76 -4.50 -1.10
CA VAL A 59 10.30 -4.34 -0.96
C VAL A 59 10.04 -3.12 -0.09
N ILE A 60 9.31 -2.13 -0.62
CA ILE A 60 9.04 -0.85 0.04
C ILE A 60 7.56 -0.79 0.42
N GLY A 61 7.28 -0.88 1.73
CA GLY A 61 5.97 -0.61 2.33
C GLY A 61 5.86 0.81 2.90
N THR A 62 6.95 1.55 2.93
CA THR A 62 6.98 2.97 3.32
C THR A 62 6.10 3.81 2.39
N THR A 63 5.40 4.79 2.96
CA THR A 63 4.50 5.72 2.25
C THR A 63 4.88 7.18 2.52
N GLY A 64 4.22 8.12 1.85
CA GLY A 64 4.41 9.55 2.11
C GLY A 64 5.56 10.19 1.33
N PHE A 65 6.04 9.57 0.26
CA PHE A 65 7.08 10.12 -0.60
C PHE A 65 6.60 11.36 -1.37
N THR A 66 7.46 12.35 -1.47
CA THR A 66 7.31 13.48 -2.40
C THR A 66 7.55 13.04 -3.85
N GLN A 67 7.13 13.85 -4.83
CA GLN A 67 7.39 13.57 -6.25
C GLN A 67 8.90 13.44 -6.57
N LYS A 68 9.74 14.22 -5.89
CA LYS A 68 11.20 14.15 -6.03
C LYS A 68 11.75 12.82 -5.53
N GLU A 69 11.28 12.35 -4.37
CA GLU A 69 11.67 11.06 -3.80
C GLU A 69 11.18 9.89 -4.65
N GLU A 70 9.95 9.96 -5.18
CA GLU A 70 9.44 8.98 -6.15
C GLU A 70 10.32 8.89 -7.41
N SER A 71 10.84 10.04 -7.89
CA SER A 71 11.75 10.08 -9.02
C SER A 71 13.10 9.43 -8.70
N LEU A 72 13.58 9.55 -7.45
CA LEU A 72 14.79 8.87 -6.99
C LEU A 72 14.58 7.36 -6.89
N ILE A 73 13.44 6.90 -6.38
CA ILE A 73 13.10 5.47 -6.35
C ILE A 73 13.14 4.89 -7.78
N ARG A 74 12.54 5.60 -8.76
CA ARG A 74 12.62 5.20 -10.18
C ARG A 74 14.06 5.15 -10.73
N LYS A 75 14.94 6.03 -10.29
CA LYS A 75 16.37 5.97 -10.68
C LYS A 75 17.06 4.72 -10.09
N PHE A 76 16.79 4.38 -8.82
CA PHE A 76 17.33 3.19 -8.21
C PHE A 76 16.78 1.90 -8.82
N SER A 77 15.51 1.87 -9.22
CA SER A 77 14.92 0.69 -9.86
C SER A 77 15.55 0.32 -11.21
N LYS A 78 16.19 1.25 -11.89
CA LYS A 78 17.02 0.93 -13.07
C LYS A 78 18.26 0.08 -12.73
N LYS A 79 18.67 0.01 -11.46
CA LYS A 79 19.87 -0.70 -11.01
C LYS A 79 19.56 -1.98 -10.25
N ILE A 80 18.42 -2.04 -9.57
CA ILE A 80 17.99 -3.17 -8.73
C ILE A 80 16.47 -3.40 -8.86
N PRO A 81 15.98 -4.63 -8.60
CA PRO A 81 14.55 -4.88 -8.50
C PRO A 81 13.97 -4.21 -7.25
N ILE A 82 12.91 -3.44 -7.43
CA ILE A 82 12.17 -2.78 -6.34
C ILE A 82 10.70 -3.09 -6.51
N LEU A 83 10.03 -3.61 -5.47
CA LEU A 83 8.58 -3.65 -5.40
C LEU A 83 8.11 -2.62 -4.38
N LYS A 84 7.21 -1.73 -4.78
CA LYS A 84 6.67 -0.68 -3.90
C LYS A 84 5.15 -0.74 -3.86
N ALA A 85 4.59 -0.72 -2.64
CA ALA A 85 3.14 -0.67 -2.45
C ALA A 85 2.77 0.11 -1.18
N GLY A 86 1.67 0.85 -1.24
CA GLY A 86 1.11 1.56 -0.09
C GLY A 86 0.32 0.64 0.86
N ASN A 87 0.02 -0.57 0.43
CA ASN A 87 -0.56 -1.65 1.23
C ASN A 87 -0.02 -2.99 0.72
N MET A 88 0.43 -3.87 1.60
CA MET A 88 1.02 -5.16 1.23
C MET A 88 0.00 -6.32 1.26
N SER A 89 -1.22 -6.12 1.74
CA SER A 89 -2.26 -7.15 1.71
C SER A 89 -2.59 -7.56 0.27
N LEU A 90 -2.50 -8.86 -0.04
CA LEU A 90 -2.90 -9.40 -1.34
C LEU A 90 -4.39 -9.15 -1.59
N GLY A 91 -5.23 -9.38 -0.57
CA GLY A 91 -6.68 -9.16 -0.67
C GLY A 91 -7.06 -7.71 -0.92
N VAL A 92 -6.43 -6.75 -0.23
CA VAL A 92 -6.66 -5.31 -0.48
C VAL A 92 -6.25 -4.92 -1.90
N ASN A 93 -5.12 -5.41 -2.40
CA ASN A 93 -4.68 -5.11 -3.77
C ASN A 93 -5.57 -5.74 -4.84
N LEU A 94 -6.08 -6.96 -4.59
CA LEU A 94 -7.09 -7.58 -5.44
C LEU A 94 -8.39 -6.75 -5.43
N LEU A 95 -8.86 -6.34 -4.24
CA LEU A 95 -10.05 -5.49 -4.12
C LEU A 95 -9.90 -4.19 -4.90
N MET A 96 -8.72 -3.55 -4.83
CA MET A 96 -8.42 -2.33 -5.60
C MET A 96 -8.52 -2.55 -7.12
N TYR A 97 -7.99 -3.65 -7.62
CA TYR A 97 -8.04 -4.00 -9.02
C TYR A 97 -9.48 -4.28 -9.49
N LEU A 98 -10.23 -5.09 -8.73
CA LEU A 98 -11.65 -5.37 -9.01
C LEU A 98 -12.49 -4.09 -8.99
N THR A 99 -12.19 -3.18 -8.06
CA THR A 99 -12.83 -1.85 -7.98
C THR A 99 -12.58 -1.02 -9.25
N GLU A 100 -11.37 -1.03 -9.77
CA GLU A 100 -11.01 -0.32 -11.01
C GLU A 100 -11.74 -0.92 -12.22
N ILE A 101 -11.76 -2.26 -12.35
CA ILE A 101 -12.49 -2.96 -13.42
C ILE A 101 -13.99 -2.67 -13.34
N ALA A 102 -14.60 -2.84 -12.16
CA ALA A 102 -16.02 -2.57 -11.97
C ALA A 102 -16.37 -1.13 -12.35
N SER A 103 -15.57 -0.17 -11.88
CA SER A 103 -15.77 1.25 -12.22
C SER A 103 -15.63 1.53 -13.71
N LYS A 104 -14.69 0.86 -14.40
CA LYS A 104 -14.51 0.99 -15.86
C LYS A 104 -15.68 0.43 -16.66
N SER A 105 -16.26 -0.69 -16.19
CA SER A 105 -17.31 -1.43 -16.90
C SER A 105 -18.72 -0.86 -16.69
N LEU A 106 -18.95 -0.21 -15.55
CA LEU A 106 -20.25 0.34 -15.21
C LEU A 106 -20.43 1.75 -15.80
N ASN A 107 -21.64 2.09 -16.24
CA ASN A 107 -21.96 3.41 -16.76
C ASN A 107 -22.08 4.49 -15.65
N ASP A 108 -22.39 5.73 -16.03
CA ASP A 108 -22.44 6.88 -15.10
C ASP A 108 -23.70 6.91 -14.20
N GLU A 109 -24.64 5.98 -14.38
CA GLU A 109 -25.82 5.83 -13.52
C GLU A 109 -25.45 5.21 -12.16
N TYR A 110 -24.33 4.45 -12.09
CA TYR A 110 -23.87 3.85 -10.85
C TYR A 110 -23.15 4.86 -9.97
N LEU A 111 -23.73 5.12 -8.82
CA LEU A 111 -23.11 5.89 -7.75
C LEU A 111 -22.12 5.00 -6.98
N SER A 112 -20.95 5.54 -6.70
CA SER A 112 -19.89 4.81 -6.00
C SER A 112 -19.80 5.24 -4.55
N LYS A 113 -19.67 4.26 -3.64
CA LYS A 113 -19.47 4.49 -2.21
C LYS A 113 -18.29 3.67 -1.72
N VAL A 114 -17.38 4.29 -0.97
CA VAL A 114 -16.32 3.62 -0.20
C VAL A 114 -16.69 3.71 1.26
N PHE A 115 -16.87 2.57 1.89
CA PHE A 115 -17.15 2.43 3.32
C PHE A 115 -15.96 1.78 3.99
N GLU A 116 -15.57 2.25 5.19
CA GLU A 116 -14.49 1.65 5.95
C GLU A 116 -14.72 1.72 7.46
N VAL A 117 -14.28 0.67 8.16
CA VAL A 117 -14.29 0.60 9.61
C VAL A 117 -12.90 0.27 10.11
N HIS A 118 -12.43 0.98 11.12
CA HIS A 118 -11.18 0.70 11.84
C HIS A 118 -11.34 0.91 13.34
N HIS A 119 -10.33 0.48 14.09
CA HIS A 119 -10.26 0.66 15.54
C HIS A 119 -10.37 2.13 15.97
N LYS A 120 -10.85 2.35 17.18
CA LYS A 120 -11.12 3.69 17.76
C LYS A 120 -9.91 4.64 17.80
N HIS A 121 -8.68 4.10 17.80
CA HIS A 121 -7.43 4.88 17.88
C HIS A 121 -6.92 5.40 16.53
N LYS A 122 -7.51 4.99 15.40
CA LYS A 122 -7.09 5.43 14.06
C LYS A 122 -7.52 6.88 13.82
N LYS A 123 -6.54 7.76 13.53
CA LYS A 123 -6.74 9.22 13.46
C LYS A 123 -7.12 9.72 12.06
N ASP A 124 -6.63 9.06 11.01
CA ASP A 124 -6.86 9.48 9.63
C ASP A 124 -8.28 9.15 9.15
N TYR A 125 -8.90 10.06 8.42
CA TYR A 125 -10.22 9.97 7.79
C TYR A 125 -10.17 10.58 6.38
N PRO A 126 -10.51 9.86 5.31
CA PRO A 126 -10.60 8.41 5.23
C PRO A 126 -9.23 7.73 5.42
N SER A 127 -9.24 6.40 5.65
CA SER A 127 -7.99 5.63 5.74
C SER A 127 -7.21 5.65 4.41
N GLY A 128 -5.89 5.38 4.48
CA GLY A 128 -5.07 5.26 3.28
C GLY A 128 -5.63 4.25 2.27
N THR A 129 -6.11 3.09 2.75
CA THR A 129 -6.74 2.07 1.90
C THR A 129 -8.04 2.57 1.26
N ALA A 130 -8.90 3.27 2.00
CA ALA A 130 -10.11 3.85 1.43
C ALA A 130 -9.78 4.87 0.33
N LEU A 131 -8.74 5.69 0.52
CA LEU A 131 -8.26 6.61 -0.52
C LEU A 131 -7.73 5.87 -1.76
N MET A 132 -7.05 4.74 -1.57
CA MET A 132 -6.56 3.90 -2.67
C MET A 132 -7.74 3.29 -3.45
N LEU A 133 -8.79 2.82 -2.76
CA LEU A 133 -10.03 2.33 -3.40
C LEU A 133 -10.73 3.44 -4.19
N GLY A 134 -10.86 4.64 -3.61
CA GLY A 134 -11.37 5.82 -4.32
C GLY A 134 -10.56 6.19 -5.56
N LYS A 135 -9.23 6.04 -5.51
CA LYS A 135 -8.37 6.18 -6.69
C LYS A 135 -8.63 5.10 -7.73
N GLY A 136 -8.87 3.85 -7.32
CA GLY A 136 -9.28 2.75 -8.21
C GLY A 136 -10.56 3.11 -8.97
N ILE A 137 -11.59 3.61 -8.27
CA ILE A 137 -12.83 4.10 -8.90
C ILE A 137 -12.52 5.21 -9.91
N ALA A 138 -11.70 6.19 -9.53
CA ALA A 138 -11.36 7.32 -10.39
C ALA A 138 -10.57 6.88 -11.64
N ASN A 139 -9.62 5.95 -11.49
CA ASN A 139 -8.87 5.37 -12.59
C ASN A 139 -9.77 4.66 -13.59
N GLY A 140 -10.71 3.82 -13.10
CA GLY A 140 -11.68 3.14 -13.97
C GLY A 140 -12.53 4.12 -14.82
N LYS A 141 -12.73 5.34 -14.32
CA LYS A 141 -13.41 6.43 -15.05
C LYS A 141 -12.47 7.36 -15.83
N ASN A 142 -11.18 7.05 -15.91
CA ASN A 142 -10.15 7.92 -16.49
C ASN A 142 -10.17 9.35 -15.90
N LYS A 143 -10.40 9.48 -14.60
CA LYS A 143 -10.52 10.77 -13.88
C LYS A 143 -9.58 10.83 -12.69
N ASN A 144 -9.30 12.07 -12.25
CA ASN A 144 -8.58 12.28 -10.99
C ASN A 144 -9.57 12.16 -9.81
N LEU A 145 -9.16 11.53 -8.70
CA LEU A 145 -9.98 11.38 -7.51
C LEU A 145 -10.57 12.72 -7.04
N TYR A 146 -9.76 13.78 -7.01
CA TYR A 146 -10.20 15.11 -6.54
C TYR A 146 -11.25 15.77 -7.44
N SER A 147 -11.34 15.39 -8.73
CA SER A 147 -12.42 15.85 -9.61
C SER A 147 -13.76 15.19 -9.30
N LEU A 148 -13.73 14.02 -8.64
CA LEU A 148 -14.91 13.24 -8.29
C LEU A 148 -15.41 13.50 -6.86
N VAL A 149 -14.55 13.97 -5.95
CA VAL A 149 -14.87 14.18 -4.53
C VAL A 149 -14.67 15.61 -4.04
N GLY A 150 -13.96 16.46 -4.80
CA GLY A 150 -13.57 17.81 -4.38
C GLY A 150 -12.32 17.84 -3.48
N LYS A 151 -11.60 18.96 -3.47
CA LYS A 151 -10.30 19.09 -2.75
C LYS A 151 -10.42 19.17 -1.22
N LYS A 152 -11.60 19.49 -0.67
CA LYS A 152 -11.81 19.71 0.77
C LYS A 152 -12.21 18.47 1.57
N PHE A 153 -12.07 17.26 0.99
CA PHE A 153 -12.59 16.07 1.63
C PHE A 153 -11.66 15.38 2.62
N LEU A 154 -10.37 15.69 2.58
CA LEU A 154 -9.39 15.12 3.50
C LEU A 154 -9.67 15.54 4.94
N ASN A 155 -9.57 14.59 5.87
CA ASN A 155 -9.79 14.77 7.33
C ASN A 155 -11.24 15.02 7.77
N LYS A 156 -12.25 14.63 6.97
CA LYS A 156 -13.65 14.67 7.38
C LYS A 156 -14.21 13.29 7.64
N LYS A 157 -14.89 13.15 8.79
CA LYS A 157 -15.52 11.90 9.23
C LYS A 157 -16.68 11.48 8.33
N PHE A 158 -17.41 12.43 7.78
CA PHE A 158 -18.49 12.24 6.81
C PHE A 158 -18.22 13.08 5.58
N PHE A 159 -18.33 12.46 4.44
CA PHE A 159 -18.36 13.15 3.17
C PHE A 159 -19.79 13.40 2.78
N PRO A 160 -20.27 14.67 2.74
CA PRO A 160 -21.58 14.95 2.19
C PRO A 160 -21.58 14.52 0.73
N TYR A 161 -22.66 13.91 0.31
CA TYR A 161 -22.98 13.47 -1.02
C TYR A 161 -22.37 14.39 -2.09
N GLY A 162 -21.10 14.13 -2.39
CA GLY A 162 -20.35 14.88 -3.40
C GLY A 162 -20.34 14.07 -4.67
N LYS A 163 -20.93 14.58 -5.59
CA LYS A 163 -21.06 14.34 -7.02
C LYS A 163 -20.90 12.90 -7.58
N LYS A 164 -19.92 12.06 -7.21
CA LYS A 164 -19.75 10.72 -7.82
C LYS A 164 -19.13 9.64 -6.91
N ILE A 165 -18.31 9.98 -5.92
CA ILE A 165 -17.76 9.02 -4.95
C ILE A 165 -18.04 9.52 -3.53
N ASN A 166 -18.68 8.68 -2.73
CA ASN A 166 -18.96 8.96 -1.32
C ASN A 166 -18.01 8.15 -0.44
N PHE A 167 -17.47 8.78 0.59
CA PHE A 167 -16.68 8.09 1.62
C PHE A 167 -17.44 8.09 2.95
N ASN A 168 -17.44 6.96 3.63
CA ASN A 168 -17.96 6.81 4.97
C ASN A 168 -16.96 6.06 5.83
N SER A 169 -16.45 6.71 6.87
CA SER A 169 -15.41 6.16 7.74
C SER A 169 -15.95 6.02 9.16
N ILE A 170 -15.91 4.81 9.70
CA ILE A 170 -16.30 4.49 11.06
C ILE A 170 -15.07 4.12 11.88
N ARG A 171 -15.08 4.51 13.16
CA ARG A 171 -14.07 4.12 14.15
C ARG A 171 -14.79 3.44 15.32
N LYS A 172 -14.53 2.12 15.49
CA LYS A 172 -15.26 1.29 16.48
C LYS A 172 -14.38 0.15 16.99
N GLY A 173 -14.39 -0.05 18.29
CA GLY A 173 -13.70 -1.20 18.92
C GLY A 173 -12.22 -1.30 18.55
N GLU A 174 -11.76 -2.52 18.33
CA GLU A 174 -10.39 -2.87 17.96
C GLU A 174 -10.30 -3.46 16.53
N ILE A 175 -11.26 -3.13 15.67
CA ILE A 175 -11.33 -3.60 14.28
C ILE A 175 -10.07 -3.20 13.53
N ILE A 176 -9.40 -4.18 12.94
CA ILE A 176 -8.13 -3.99 12.22
C ILE A 176 -8.36 -3.19 10.94
N GLY A 177 -9.39 -3.54 10.19
CA GLY A 177 -9.81 -2.82 9.00
C GLY A 177 -10.82 -3.60 8.17
N GLU A 178 -11.96 -2.98 7.93
CA GLU A 178 -12.98 -3.43 6.98
C GLU A 178 -13.11 -2.38 5.87
N HIS A 179 -13.24 -2.82 4.63
CA HIS A 179 -13.35 -1.93 3.48
C HIS A 179 -14.39 -2.49 2.50
N GLU A 180 -15.34 -1.69 2.14
CA GLU A 180 -16.34 -2.00 1.11
C GLU A 180 -16.31 -0.94 0.02
N VAL A 181 -16.41 -1.38 -1.22
CA VAL A 181 -16.77 -0.53 -2.35
C VAL A 181 -18.12 -0.99 -2.88
N ALA A 182 -19.07 -0.07 -2.93
CA ALA A 182 -20.39 -0.33 -3.45
C ALA A 182 -20.66 0.54 -4.68
N PHE A 183 -21.22 -0.08 -5.74
CA PHE A 183 -21.72 0.57 -6.94
C PHE A 183 -23.23 0.35 -7.00
N SER A 184 -24.03 1.40 -7.05
CA SER A 184 -25.51 1.33 -7.01
C SER A 184 -26.16 2.17 -8.11
N SER A 185 -27.07 1.58 -8.87
CA SER A 185 -27.90 2.24 -9.89
C SER A 185 -29.32 2.54 -9.43
N GLY A 186 -29.66 2.25 -8.19
CA GLY A 186 -31.05 2.30 -7.69
C GLY A 186 -31.90 1.06 -8.02
N LYS A 187 -31.50 0.24 -8.99
CA LYS A 187 -32.13 -1.04 -9.33
C LYS A 187 -31.37 -2.24 -8.77
N GLU A 188 -30.07 -2.09 -8.60
CA GLU A 188 -29.17 -3.11 -8.07
C GLU A 188 -27.98 -2.46 -7.35
N ILE A 189 -27.26 -3.27 -6.60
CA ILE A 189 -26.03 -2.88 -5.94
C ILE A 189 -25.00 -4.00 -6.06
N ILE A 190 -23.78 -3.63 -6.46
CA ILE A 190 -22.61 -4.50 -6.46
C ILE A 190 -21.74 -4.10 -5.28
N ARG A 191 -21.37 -5.06 -4.41
CA ARG A 191 -20.48 -4.84 -3.28
C ARG A 191 -19.21 -5.67 -3.44
N LEU A 192 -18.09 -5.02 -3.26
CA LEU A 192 -16.76 -5.64 -3.15
C LEU A 192 -16.26 -5.37 -1.73
N ASN A 193 -16.04 -6.41 -0.95
CA ASN A 193 -15.73 -6.32 0.47
C ASN A 193 -14.42 -7.02 0.83
N HIS A 194 -13.72 -6.50 1.83
CA HIS A 194 -12.52 -7.08 2.42
C HIS A 194 -12.51 -6.79 3.92
N GLU A 195 -12.27 -7.83 4.71
CA GLU A 195 -12.12 -7.75 6.16
C GLU A 195 -10.77 -8.31 6.58
N ALA A 196 -10.07 -7.57 7.43
CA ALA A 196 -8.79 -7.97 8.01
C ALA A 196 -8.99 -8.48 9.45
N PHE A 197 -8.65 -9.74 9.69
CA PHE A 197 -8.75 -10.38 11.03
C PHE A 197 -7.40 -10.40 11.76
N ASP A 198 -6.27 -10.29 11.03
CA ASP A 198 -4.93 -10.28 11.60
C ASP A 198 -4.05 -9.30 10.81
N ARG A 199 -3.21 -8.56 11.51
CA ARG A 199 -2.22 -7.65 10.89
C ARG A 199 -1.08 -8.41 10.20
N ALA A 200 -0.89 -9.69 10.49
CA ALA A 200 0.07 -10.56 9.83
C ALA A 200 -0.11 -10.57 8.30
N LEU A 201 -1.33 -10.32 7.80
CA LEU A 201 -1.61 -10.22 6.36
C LEU A 201 -0.70 -9.21 5.62
N TYR A 202 -0.21 -8.17 6.31
CA TYR A 202 0.72 -7.19 5.71
C TYR A 202 2.15 -7.73 5.63
N SER A 203 2.62 -8.42 6.68
CA SER A 203 3.94 -9.07 6.66
C SER A 203 3.98 -10.25 5.69
N ASP A 204 2.92 -11.05 5.63
CA ASP A 204 2.79 -12.17 4.69
C ASP A 204 2.81 -11.69 3.24
N GLY A 205 2.10 -10.61 2.94
CA GLY A 205 2.15 -9.97 1.63
C GLY A 205 3.53 -9.42 1.29
N ALA A 206 4.23 -8.81 2.26
CA ALA A 206 5.59 -8.30 2.04
C ALA A 206 6.60 -9.44 1.83
N LEU A 207 6.47 -10.56 2.54
CA LEU A 207 7.26 -11.77 2.32
C LEU A 207 6.97 -12.38 0.95
N THR A 208 5.69 -12.47 0.56
CA THR A 208 5.29 -12.92 -0.79
C THR A 208 5.91 -12.03 -1.87
N ALA A 209 5.88 -10.71 -1.69
CA ALA A 209 6.51 -9.76 -2.60
C ALA A 209 8.04 -9.96 -2.65
N GLY A 210 8.68 -10.20 -1.51
CA GLY A 210 10.10 -10.49 -1.43
C GLY A 210 10.46 -11.77 -2.19
N LYS A 211 9.70 -12.86 -2.01
CA LYS A 211 9.90 -14.13 -2.73
C LYS A 211 9.74 -13.96 -4.24
N TRP A 212 8.71 -13.28 -4.67
CA TRP A 212 8.44 -13.00 -6.08
C TRP A 212 9.56 -12.16 -6.73
N LEU A 213 10.11 -11.19 -5.98
CA LEU A 213 11.13 -10.26 -6.46
C LEU A 213 12.50 -10.93 -6.69
N ILE A 214 12.76 -12.10 -6.08
CA ILE A 214 14.06 -12.80 -6.19
C ILE A 214 14.45 -13.04 -7.64
N ASN A 215 13.51 -13.44 -8.49
CA ASN A 215 13.73 -13.79 -9.88
C ASN A 215 13.49 -12.64 -10.87
N LYS A 216 13.30 -11.41 -10.38
CA LYS A 216 13.02 -10.26 -11.24
C LYS A 216 14.28 -9.50 -11.61
N LYS A 217 14.28 -8.98 -12.84
CA LYS A 217 15.31 -8.04 -13.33
C LYS A 217 15.14 -6.69 -12.65
N SER A 218 16.15 -5.81 -12.77
CA SER A 218 16.03 -4.43 -12.35
C SER A 218 14.77 -3.78 -12.91
N GLY A 219 14.00 -3.13 -12.07
CA GLY A 219 12.69 -2.55 -12.43
C GLY A 219 11.93 -2.07 -11.20
N LEU A 220 10.95 -1.21 -11.41
CA LEU A 220 10.00 -0.80 -10.38
C LEU A 220 8.71 -1.57 -10.58
N TYR A 221 8.38 -2.38 -9.61
CA TYR A 221 7.22 -3.26 -9.59
C TYR A 221 6.22 -2.83 -8.52
N SER A 222 4.99 -3.25 -8.70
CA SER A 222 3.87 -3.04 -7.81
C SER A 222 3.23 -4.37 -7.39
N MET A 223 2.21 -4.31 -6.55
CA MET A 223 1.39 -5.51 -6.25
C MET A 223 0.55 -5.96 -7.46
N ARG A 224 0.27 -5.09 -8.43
CA ARG A 224 -0.40 -5.50 -9.69
C ARG A 224 0.46 -6.47 -10.49
N ASP A 225 1.77 -6.17 -10.58
CA ASP A 225 2.73 -7.05 -11.28
C ASP A 225 2.87 -8.40 -10.56
N LEU A 226 2.88 -8.40 -9.22
CA LEU A 226 2.92 -9.63 -8.42
C LEU A 226 1.68 -10.49 -8.60
N LEU A 227 0.50 -9.87 -8.66
CA LEU A 227 -0.80 -10.55 -8.79
C LEU A 227 -1.17 -10.85 -10.26
N ASN A 228 -0.29 -10.54 -11.22
CA ASN A 228 -0.49 -10.74 -12.67
C ASN A 228 -1.74 -10.02 -13.20
N PHE A 229 -1.99 -8.80 -12.75
CA PHE A 229 -3.04 -7.96 -13.30
C PHE A 229 -2.46 -7.14 -14.47
N GLU A 230 -2.99 -7.37 -15.65
CA GLU A 230 -2.68 -6.61 -16.88
C GLU A 230 -3.31 -5.21 -16.88
#